data_97fef27aaef13564c043ad1366639bfc
#
_entry.id   97fef27aaef13564c043ad1366639bfc
#
_cell.length_a   1.000
_cell.length_b   1.000
_cell.length_c   1.000
_cell.angle_alpha   90.00
_cell.angle_beta   90.00
_cell.angle_gamma   90.00
#
_symmetry.space_group_name_H-M   'P 1'
#
loop_
_entity.id
_entity.type
_entity.pdbx_description
1 polymer ?
#
loop_
_entity_poly.entity_id
_entity_poly.type
_entity_poly.pdbx_seq_one_letter_code
_entity_poly.pdbx_strand_id
1 'polypeptide(L)'
;MKHQRTKVFQLRLTTDELLGLKEKSVPYQSVSHFIRQAVEEFSRVDVRQQIGMMQDLCAFYQKFQNELSWAGSNLNQSVKRANELAVAGLLAPSYVYEVLFPTIQDMQETLNKMKSDLEILNRKSRLIK
;
A
#
# COMPACT_ATOMS: atom_id res chain seq x y z
N MET A 1 22.82 -14.31 38.01
CA MET A 1 21.88 -13.59 38.93
C MET A 1 20.56 -13.31 38.18
N LYS A 2 19.47 -13.72 38.80
CA LYS A 2 18.15 -13.28 38.29
C LYS A 2 17.92 -11.84 38.76
N HIS A 3 17.91 -10.90 37.83
CA HIS A 3 17.55 -9.51 38.10
C HIS A 3 16.05 -9.43 38.44
N GLN A 4 15.74 -9.03 39.66
CA GLN A 4 14.36 -8.87 40.12
C GLN A 4 13.75 -7.61 39.51
N ARG A 5 12.56 -7.74 38.90
CA ARG A 5 11.82 -6.62 38.30
C ARG A 5 11.09 -5.88 39.43
N THR A 6 11.50 -4.63 39.67
CA THR A 6 10.97 -3.79 40.76
C THR A 6 10.25 -2.54 40.31
N LYS A 7 10.34 -2.20 39.01
CA LYS A 7 9.72 -1.00 38.44
C LYS A 7 8.39 -1.33 37.78
N VAL A 8 7.42 -0.48 37.99
CA VAL A 8 6.07 -0.60 37.42
C VAL A 8 5.83 0.56 36.45
N PHE A 9 5.30 0.24 35.28
CA PHE A 9 4.80 1.21 34.32
C PHE A 9 3.29 1.04 34.19
N GLN A 10 2.54 2.15 34.25
CA GLN A 10 1.09 2.12 34.16
C GLN A 10 0.64 2.59 32.76
N LEU A 11 -0.31 1.89 32.19
CA LEU A 11 -0.93 2.21 30.90
C LEU A 11 -2.44 2.24 31.04
N ARG A 12 -3.08 3.30 30.53
CA ARG A 12 -4.54 3.40 30.48
C ARG A 12 -5.04 2.80 29.17
N LEU A 13 -6.02 1.91 29.27
CA LEU A 13 -6.63 1.21 28.13
C LEU A 13 -8.13 1.31 28.23
N THR A 14 -8.79 1.32 27.08
CA THR A 14 -10.23 1.09 27.01
C THR A 14 -10.54 -0.39 27.29
N THR A 15 -11.82 -0.70 27.54
CA THR A 15 -12.24 -2.09 27.76
C THR A 15 -11.91 -2.98 26.55
N ASP A 16 -12.14 -2.49 25.35
CA ASP A 16 -11.88 -3.23 24.12
C ASP A 16 -10.37 -3.46 23.89
N GLU A 17 -9.56 -2.44 24.13
CA GLU A 17 -8.08 -2.57 24.07
C GLU A 17 -7.56 -3.60 25.08
N LEU A 18 -8.11 -3.61 26.30
CA LEU A 18 -7.73 -4.58 27.31
C LEU A 18 -8.10 -6.01 26.92
N LEU A 19 -9.30 -6.22 26.39
CA LEU A 19 -9.75 -7.53 25.89
C LEU A 19 -8.86 -8.02 24.76
N GLY A 20 -8.59 -7.15 23.78
CA GLY A 20 -7.69 -7.45 22.67
C GLY A 20 -6.28 -7.82 23.13
N LEU A 21 -5.75 -7.10 24.12
CA LEU A 21 -4.44 -7.38 24.70
C LEU A 21 -4.41 -8.74 25.41
N LYS A 22 -5.44 -9.07 26.17
CA LYS A 22 -5.56 -10.37 26.85
C LYS A 22 -5.65 -11.52 25.84
N GLU A 23 -6.43 -11.38 24.78
CA GLU A 23 -6.54 -12.39 23.73
C GLU A 23 -5.20 -12.65 23.03
N LYS A 24 -4.49 -11.58 22.66
CA LYS A 24 -3.18 -11.68 22.00
C LYS A 24 -2.10 -12.28 22.90
N SER A 25 -2.24 -12.13 24.21
CA SER A 25 -1.26 -12.63 25.19
C SER A 25 -1.44 -14.10 25.56
N VAL A 26 -2.53 -14.75 25.15
CA VAL A 26 -2.84 -16.16 25.47
C VAL A 26 -1.68 -17.13 25.22
N PRO A 27 -0.97 -17.08 24.06
CA PRO A 27 0.17 -17.98 23.81
C PRO A 27 1.40 -17.71 24.68
N TYR A 28 1.41 -16.64 25.46
CA TYR A 28 2.55 -16.21 26.29
C TYR A 28 2.32 -16.55 27.76
N GLN A 29 3.39 -16.51 28.53
CA GLN A 29 3.32 -16.84 29.97
C GLN A 29 2.44 -15.87 30.77
N SER A 30 2.42 -14.60 30.39
CA SER A 30 1.63 -13.54 30.99
C SER A 30 1.45 -12.36 30.07
N VAL A 31 0.50 -11.47 30.36
CA VAL A 31 0.33 -10.21 29.66
C VAL A 31 1.61 -9.36 29.72
N SER A 32 2.23 -9.28 30.86
CA SER A 32 3.50 -8.55 31.03
C SER A 32 4.63 -9.13 30.18
N HIS A 33 4.74 -10.45 30.08
CA HIS A 33 5.71 -11.12 29.25
C HIS A 33 5.45 -10.80 27.78
N PHE A 34 4.20 -10.89 27.33
CA PHE A 34 3.78 -10.53 25.98
C PHE A 34 4.16 -9.10 25.63
N ILE A 35 3.85 -8.13 26.53
CA ILE A 35 4.17 -6.71 26.29
C ILE A 35 5.69 -6.50 26.15
N ARG A 36 6.49 -7.11 27.02
CA ARG A 36 7.96 -6.99 26.94
C ARG A 36 8.50 -7.56 25.64
N GLN A 37 8.01 -8.71 25.21
CA GLN A 37 8.40 -9.33 23.94
C GLN A 37 8.00 -8.46 22.76
N ALA A 38 6.77 -7.94 22.76
CA ALA A 38 6.28 -7.07 21.68
C ALA A 38 7.10 -5.78 21.55
N VAL A 39 7.45 -5.15 22.69
CA VAL A 39 8.29 -3.94 22.69
C VAL A 39 9.68 -4.25 22.17
N GLU A 40 10.27 -5.35 22.56
CA GLU A 40 11.60 -5.77 22.12
C GLU A 40 11.61 -6.06 20.61
N GLU A 41 10.63 -6.83 20.11
CA GLU A 41 10.49 -7.14 18.69
C GLU A 41 10.24 -5.89 17.84
N PHE A 42 9.33 -5.02 18.27
CA PHE A 42 9.03 -3.77 17.58
C PHE A 42 10.23 -2.81 17.53
N SER A 43 11.09 -2.86 18.54
CA SER A 43 12.30 -2.04 18.61
C SER A 43 13.46 -2.56 17.74
N ARG A 44 13.37 -3.77 17.21
CA ARG A 44 14.40 -4.34 16.34
C ARG A 44 14.42 -3.60 15.01
N VAL A 45 15.62 -3.32 14.53
CA VAL A 45 15.83 -2.55 13.29
C VAL A 45 15.23 -3.28 12.08
N ASP A 46 15.39 -4.60 11.99
CA ASP A 46 14.85 -5.42 10.92
C ASP A 46 13.32 -5.36 10.86
N VAL A 47 12.64 -5.43 12.01
CA VAL A 47 11.17 -5.33 12.08
C VAL A 47 10.70 -3.94 11.66
N ARG A 48 11.36 -2.88 12.11
CA ARG A 48 11.03 -1.51 11.69
C ARG A 48 11.23 -1.30 10.19
N GLN A 49 12.29 -1.87 9.63
CA GLN A 49 12.51 -1.83 8.18
C GLN A 49 11.40 -2.55 7.41
N GLN A 50 10.96 -3.71 7.88
CA GLN A 50 9.84 -4.44 7.28
C GLN A 50 8.53 -3.65 7.36
N ILE A 51 8.24 -3.04 8.49
CA ILE A 51 7.05 -2.18 8.66
C ILE A 51 7.12 -0.99 7.70
N GLY A 52 8.25 -0.31 7.62
CA GLY A 52 8.47 0.79 6.69
C GLY A 52 8.27 0.37 5.24
N MET A 53 8.76 -0.81 4.87
CA MET A 53 8.61 -1.39 3.54
C MET A 53 7.13 -1.69 3.21
N MET A 54 6.39 -2.22 4.18
CA MET A 54 4.95 -2.46 4.03
C MET A 54 4.16 -1.15 3.88
N GLN A 55 4.53 -0.12 4.62
CA GLN A 55 3.92 1.20 4.51
C GLN A 55 4.17 1.82 3.13
N ASP A 56 5.40 1.73 2.62
CA ASP A 56 5.76 2.19 1.28
C ASP A 56 4.97 1.45 0.19
N LEU A 57 4.82 0.13 0.34
CA LEU A 57 4.04 -0.68 -0.59
C LEU A 57 2.55 -0.32 -0.57
N CYS A 58 1.98 -0.09 0.61
CA CYS A 58 0.59 0.35 0.75
C CYS A 58 0.37 1.73 0.11
N ALA A 59 1.28 2.67 0.31
CA ALA A 59 1.23 3.99 -0.30
C ALA A 59 1.32 3.92 -1.83
N PHE A 60 2.22 3.09 -2.36
CA PHE A 60 2.34 2.79 -3.78
C PHE A 60 1.02 2.24 -4.33
N TYR A 61 0.46 1.24 -3.66
CA TYR A 61 -0.79 0.60 -4.10
C TYR A 61 -1.96 1.60 -4.16
N GLN A 62 -2.16 2.38 -3.12
CA GLN A 62 -3.22 3.39 -3.06
C GLN A 62 -3.08 4.44 -4.15
N LYS A 63 -1.88 4.98 -4.34
CA LYS A 63 -1.59 5.98 -5.36
C LYS A 63 -1.96 5.48 -6.75
N PHE A 64 -1.45 4.32 -7.12
CA PHE A 64 -1.62 3.81 -8.49
C PHE A 64 -2.98 3.15 -8.73
N GLN A 65 -3.63 2.63 -7.70
CA GLN A 65 -5.01 2.16 -7.82
C GLN A 65 -5.93 3.29 -8.30
N ASN A 66 -5.82 4.47 -7.70
CA ASN A 66 -6.61 5.63 -8.09
C ASN A 66 -6.24 6.14 -9.50
N GLU A 67 -4.95 6.27 -9.79
CA GLU A 67 -4.49 6.74 -11.09
C GLU A 67 -4.87 5.77 -12.23
N LEU A 68 -4.75 4.46 -12.02
CA LEU A 68 -5.17 3.45 -13.00
C LEU A 68 -6.67 3.43 -13.21
N SER A 69 -7.47 3.54 -12.15
CA SER A 69 -8.92 3.59 -12.25
C SER A 69 -9.37 4.79 -13.09
N TRP A 70 -8.76 5.93 -12.85
CA TRP A 70 -9.07 7.15 -13.59
C TRP A 70 -8.64 7.07 -15.06
N ALA A 71 -7.39 6.67 -15.32
CA ALA A 71 -6.86 6.52 -16.66
C ALA A 71 -7.59 5.43 -17.47
N GLY A 72 -7.92 4.30 -16.81
CA GLY A 72 -8.70 3.22 -17.42
C GLY A 72 -10.13 3.65 -17.77
N SER A 73 -10.78 4.41 -16.89
CA SER A 73 -12.11 4.96 -17.15
C SER A 73 -12.09 5.92 -18.34
N ASN A 74 -11.11 6.81 -18.40
CA ASN A 74 -10.96 7.73 -19.53
C ASN A 74 -10.73 7.00 -20.85
N LEU A 75 -9.87 5.98 -20.84
CA LEU A 75 -9.62 5.16 -22.02
C LEU A 75 -10.88 4.43 -22.48
N ASN A 76 -11.61 3.80 -21.57
CA ASN A 76 -12.85 3.09 -21.87
C ASN A 76 -13.91 4.01 -22.46
N GLN A 77 -14.07 5.21 -21.90
CA GLN A 77 -15.02 6.20 -22.41
C GLN A 77 -14.64 6.67 -23.83
N SER A 78 -13.34 6.93 -24.05
CA SER A 78 -12.83 7.36 -25.34
C SER A 78 -13.00 6.28 -26.42
N VAL A 79 -12.74 5.01 -26.09
CA VAL A 79 -12.93 3.87 -27.00
C VAL A 79 -14.41 3.64 -27.28
N LYS A 80 -15.26 3.71 -26.24
CA LYS A 80 -16.72 3.60 -26.41
C LYS A 80 -17.24 4.66 -27.37
N ARG A 81 -16.82 5.91 -27.19
CA ARG A 81 -17.22 7.00 -28.07
C ARG A 81 -16.71 6.80 -29.49
N ALA A 82 -15.48 6.33 -29.67
CA ALA A 82 -14.94 6.00 -30.99
C ALA A 82 -15.78 4.92 -31.71
N ASN A 83 -16.18 3.88 -30.98
CA ASN A 83 -17.02 2.83 -31.53
C ASN A 83 -18.40 3.34 -31.93
N GLU A 84 -19.03 4.19 -31.12
CA GLU A 84 -20.30 4.83 -31.44
C GLU A 84 -20.20 5.69 -32.72
N LEU A 85 -19.13 6.49 -32.83
CA LEU A 85 -18.86 7.31 -34.02
C LEU A 85 -18.56 6.45 -35.25
N ALA A 86 -17.83 5.36 -35.11
CA ALA A 86 -17.54 4.43 -36.19
C ALA A 86 -18.81 3.78 -36.75
N VAL A 87 -19.69 3.31 -35.86
CA VAL A 87 -20.97 2.71 -36.25
C VAL A 87 -21.85 3.72 -37.00
N ALA A 88 -21.85 4.97 -36.57
CA ALA A 88 -22.55 6.06 -37.23
C ALA A 88 -21.88 6.57 -38.51
N GLY A 89 -20.68 6.09 -38.87
CA GLY A 89 -19.92 6.57 -39.99
C GLY A 89 -19.31 7.96 -39.80
N LEU A 90 -19.21 8.41 -38.55
CA LEU A 90 -18.77 9.77 -38.17
C LEU A 90 -17.41 9.80 -37.47
N LEU A 91 -16.68 8.69 -37.42
CA LEU A 91 -15.36 8.65 -36.81
C LEU A 91 -14.35 9.39 -37.68
N ALA A 92 -13.97 10.60 -37.29
CA ALA A 92 -12.97 11.40 -37.99
C ALA A 92 -11.55 11.02 -37.53
N PRO A 93 -10.54 11.10 -38.44
CA PRO A 93 -9.13 10.90 -38.03
C PRO A 93 -8.68 11.83 -36.90
N SER A 94 -9.20 13.05 -36.84
CA SER A 94 -8.91 14.02 -35.80
C SER A 94 -9.26 13.49 -34.40
N TYR A 95 -10.34 12.73 -34.24
CA TYR A 95 -10.70 12.12 -32.96
C TYR A 95 -9.63 11.11 -32.50
N VAL A 96 -9.10 10.32 -33.41
CA VAL A 96 -8.03 9.36 -33.12
C VAL A 96 -6.77 10.09 -32.63
N TYR A 97 -6.35 11.12 -33.33
CA TYR A 97 -5.12 11.85 -33.01
C TYR A 97 -5.26 12.79 -31.82
N GLU A 98 -6.41 13.41 -31.62
CA GLU A 98 -6.61 14.43 -30.60
C GLU A 98 -7.18 13.88 -29.29
N VAL A 99 -7.84 12.72 -29.32
CA VAL A 99 -8.49 12.12 -28.16
C VAL A 99 -7.93 10.75 -27.81
N LEU A 100 -7.94 9.79 -28.74
CA LEU A 100 -7.52 8.41 -28.45
C LEU A 100 -6.04 8.30 -28.17
N PHE A 101 -5.17 8.82 -29.00
CA PHE A 101 -3.73 8.75 -28.79
C PHE A 101 -3.27 9.44 -27.51
N PRO A 102 -3.71 10.66 -27.16
CA PRO A 102 -3.37 11.27 -25.90
C PRO A 102 -3.83 10.44 -24.70
N THR A 103 -5.03 9.85 -24.75
CA THR A 103 -5.55 9.00 -23.69
C THR A 103 -4.72 7.72 -23.50
N ILE A 104 -4.30 7.11 -24.61
CA ILE A 104 -3.39 5.94 -24.58
C ILE A 104 -2.02 6.33 -24.03
N GLN A 105 -1.48 7.49 -24.42
CA GLN A 105 -0.21 8.00 -23.89
C GLN A 105 -0.29 8.24 -22.39
N ASP A 106 -1.37 8.82 -21.87
CA ASP A 106 -1.58 9.02 -20.44
C ASP A 106 -1.56 7.68 -19.68
N MET A 107 -2.19 6.64 -20.22
CA MET A 107 -2.15 5.31 -19.66
C MET A 107 -0.73 4.74 -19.66
N GLN A 108 0.01 4.88 -20.75
CA GLN A 108 1.40 4.44 -20.86
C GLN A 108 2.31 5.16 -19.85
N GLU A 109 2.14 6.47 -19.69
CA GLU A 109 2.89 7.25 -18.68
C GLU A 109 2.60 6.77 -17.26
N THR A 110 1.34 6.52 -16.94
CA THR A 110 0.94 5.96 -15.64
C THR A 110 1.59 4.61 -15.39
N LEU A 111 1.56 3.70 -16.36
CA LEU A 111 2.21 2.39 -16.27
C LEU A 111 3.73 2.49 -16.13
N ASN A 112 4.36 3.42 -16.84
CA ASN A 112 5.81 3.64 -16.72
C ASN A 112 6.20 4.20 -15.35
N LYS A 113 5.41 5.10 -14.77
CA LYS A 113 5.62 5.60 -13.40
C LYS A 113 5.49 4.48 -12.39
N MET A 114 4.47 3.64 -12.53
CA MET A 114 4.28 2.47 -11.67
C MET A 114 5.48 1.53 -11.73
N LYS A 115 5.96 1.24 -12.94
CA LYS A 115 7.14 0.39 -13.13
C LYS A 115 8.37 0.97 -12.45
N SER A 116 8.64 2.26 -12.62
CA SER A 116 9.77 2.95 -11.98
C SER A 116 9.67 2.92 -10.46
N ASP A 117 8.50 3.22 -9.90
CA ASP A 117 8.28 3.23 -8.44
C ASP A 117 8.39 1.82 -7.87
N LEU A 118 7.89 0.81 -8.58
CA LEU A 118 8.00 -0.59 -8.18
C LEU A 118 9.46 -1.07 -8.20
N GLU A 119 10.25 -0.66 -9.17
CA GLU A 119 11.69 -0.97 -9.22
C GLU A 119 12.44 -0.36 -8.03
N ILE A 120 12.10 0.86 -7.62
CA ILE A 120 12.65 1.51 -6.43
C ILE A 120 12.31 0.71 -5.17
N LEU A 121 11.06 0.29 -5.01
CA LEU A 121 10.62 -0.55 -3.88
C LEU A 121 11.35 -1.90 -3.87
N ASN A 122 11.51 -2.52 -5.02
CA ASN A 122 12.25 -3.79 -5.14
C ASN A 122 13.71 -3.65 -4.74
N ARG A 123 14.37 -2.55 -5.09
CA ARG A 123 15.75 -2.27 -4.65
C ARG A 123 15.81 -2.11 -3.14
N LYS A 124 14.89 -1.36 -2.54
CA LYS A 124 14.80 -1.22 -1.08
C LYS A 124 14.58 -2.56 -0.39
N SER A 125 13.71 -3.42 -0.92
CA SER A 125 13.44 -4.73 -0.32
C SER A 125 14.64 -5.67 -0.34
N ARG A 126 15.51 -5.58 -1.33
CA ARG A 126 16.74 -6.37 -1.41
C ARG A 126 17.79 -5.98 -0.38
N LEU A 127 17.73 -4.75 0.14
CA LEU A 127 18.63 -4.25 1.18
C LEU A 127 18.19 -4.67 2.59
N ILE A 128 16.97 -5.15 2.73
CA ILE A 128 16.41 -5.64 3.99
C ILE A 128 16.60 -7.17 4.03
N LYS A 129 17.48 -7.60 4.91
CA LYS A 129 17.74 -9.02 5.16
C LYS A 129 17.26 -9.43 6.55
#